data_95c65d101637447cdfc44fd400780b22
#
_entry.id   95c65d101637447cdfc44fd400780b22
#
_cell.length_a   1.000
_cell.length_b   1.000
_cell.length_c   1.000
_cell.angle_alpha   90.00
_cell.angle_beta   90.00
_cell.angle_gamma   90.00
#
_symmetry.space_group_name_H-M   'P 1'
#
loop_
_entity.id
_entity.type
_entity.pdbx_description
1 polymer ?
#
loop_
_entity_poly.entity_id
_entity_poly.type
_entity_poly.pdbx_seq_one_letter_code
_entity_poly.pdbx_strand_id
1 'polypeptide(L)'
;MLKAVIFDFDGIIVDTEPLHYRAFQKILVPLGLGYSWYDYVNCYMGFDDREAFLEAFKAKGKDLSATELGELIARKASIFEEIIRDGIKPYPGALELIRDLSGRLPLALCSGALSSDIDPILKQFEIINAFDVVVTAEEVAASKPDPESYVRVVRKLNAVFPDKLIMPRECLAIEDTPAGIASAQTAGIPVLAVTNSYPTEKLGGAVRVINSLGEITLENLRQISSGA
;
A
#
# COMPACT_ATOMS: atom_id res chain seq x y z
N MET A 1 2.63 -24.19 7.62
CA MET A 1 2.56 -24.30 6.13
C MET A 1 1.87 -23.03 5.60
N LEU A 2 2.40 -22.37 4.58
CA LEU A 2 1.83 -21.14 3.98
C LEU A 2 0.43 -21.41 3.40
N LYS A 3 -0.56 -20.62 3.84
CA LYS A 3 -1.95 -20.71 3.40
C LYS A 3 -2.45 -19.47 2.66
N ALA A 4 -1.83 -18.29 2.88
CA ALA A 4 -2.20 -17.05 2.20
C ALA A 4 -0.98 -16.12 2.06
N VAL A 5 -1.00 -15.27 1.03
CA VAL A 5 -0.03 -14.17 0.87
C VAL A 5 -0.80 -12.85 0.89
N ILE A 6 -0.28 -11.89 1.63
CA ILE A 6 -0.87 -10.57 1.81
C ILE A 6 0.12 -9.54 1.28
N PHE A 7 -0.25 -8.84 0.22
CA PHE A 7 0.57 -7.79 -0.37
C PHE A 7 0.21 -6.44 0.23
N ASP A 8 1.19 -5.65 0.58
CA ASP A 8 1.00 -4.20 0.61
C ASP A 8 0.90 -3.66 -0.82
N PHE A 9 0.48 -2.41 -0.98
CA PHE A 9 0.26 -1.80 -2.29
C PHE A 9 1.40 -0.84 -2.67
N ASP A 10 1.52 0.26 -1.92
CA ASP A 10 2.50 1.29 -2.17
C ASP A 10 3.90 0.82 -1.79
N GLY A 11 4.84 0.98 -2.70
CA GLY A 11 6.19 0.45 -2.50
C GLY A 11 6.33 -1.05 -2.76
N ILE A 12 5.25 -1.82 -2.93
CA ILE A 12 5.30 -3.25 -3.26
C ILE A 12 4.82 -3.52 -4.67
N ILE A 13 3.63 -3.06 -5.04
CA ILE A 13 3.09 -3.24 -6.40
C ILE A 13 3.52 -2.10 -7.29
N VAL A 14 3.42 -0.86 -6.80
CA VAL A 14 3.73 0.37 -7.52
C VAL A 14 4.38 1.39 -6.58
N ASP A 15 5.01 2.41 -7.17
CA ASP A 15 5.41 3.64 -6.49
C ASP A 15 4.39 4.73 -6.87
N THR A 16 3.44 4.99 -5.97
CA THR A 16 2.42 6.01 -6.17
C THR A 16 2.82 7.38 -5.63
N GLU A 17 3.82 7.48 -4.78
CA GLU A 17 4.24 8.74 -4.15
C GLU A 17 4.60 9.84 -5.15
N PRO A 18 5.38 9.58 -6.23
CA PRO A 18 5.62 10.59 -7.26
C PRO A 18 4.35 11.03 -7.99
N LEU A 19 3.34 10.16 -8.09
CA LEU A 19 2.07 10.47 -8.75
C LEU A 19 1.20 11.35 -7.85
N HIS A 20 1.12 11.04 -6.55
CA HIS A 20 0.47 11.88 -5.56
C HIS A 20 1.09 13.27 -5.51
N TYR A 21 2.44 13.35 -5.43
CA TYR A 21 3.15 14.62 -5.50
C TYR A 21 2.78 15.43 -6.76
N ARG A 22 2.81 14.80 -7.94
CA ARG A 22 2.42 15.44 -9.19
C ARG A 22 0.99 15.95 -9.18
N ALA A 23 0.04 15.17 -8.63
CA ALA A 23 -1.36 15.56 -8.52
C ALA A 23 -1.53 16.78 -7.60
N PHE A 24 -0.90 16.78 -6.42
CA PHE A 24 -0.87 17.93 -5.53
C PHE A 24 -0.28 19.17 -6.19
N GLN A 25 0.88 19.05 -6.88
CA GLN A 25 1.52 20.20 -7.53
C GLN A 25 0.66 20.81 -8.64
N LYS A 26 -0.09 20.00 -9.41
CA LYS A 26 -1.04 20.51 -10.43
C LYS A 26 -2.13 21.41 -9.82
N ILE A 27 -2.46 21.24 -8.54
CA ILE A 27 -3.44 22.06 -7.82
C ILE A 27 -2.78 23.20 -7.06
N LEU A 28 -1.74 22.91 -6.30
CA LEU A 28 -1.17 23.83 -5.32
C LEU A 28 -0.27 24.90 -5.95
N VAL A 29 0.46 24.57 -7.04
CA VAL A 29 1.32 25.55 -7.72
C VAL A 29 0.54 26.76 -8.25
N PRO A 30 -0.61 26.60 -8.95
CA PRO A 30 -1.43 27.75 -9.38
C PRO A 30 -1.96 28.61 -8.23
N LEU A 31 -2.11 28.04 -7.03
CA LEU A 31 -2.56 28.75 -5.82
C LEU A 31 -1.43 29.43 -5.05
N GLY A 32 -0.17 29.28 -5.52
CA GLY A 32 1.03 29.75 -4.82
C GLY A 32 1.36 28.95 -3.56
N LEU A 33 0.89 27.70 -3.47
CA LEU A 33 1.04 26.79 -2.33
C LEU A 33 1.94 25.57 -2.65
N GLY A 34 2.54 25.53 -3.85
CA GLY A 34 3.43 24.45 -4.25
C GLY A 34 4.62 24.29 -3.32
N TYR A 35 5.12 23.09 -3.20
CA TYR A 35 6.28 22.70 -2.40
C TYR A 35 7.22 21.80 -3.18
N SER A 36 8.46 21.66 -2.71
CA SER A 36 9.47 20.81 -3.37
C SER A 36 9.23 19.33 -3.11
N TRP A 37 9.84 18.43 -3.91
CA TRP A 37 9.85 16.99 -3.62
C TRP A 37 10.49 16.68 -2.27
N TYR A 38 11.54 17.43 -1.90
CA TYR A 38 12.17 17.30 -0.59
C TYR A 38 11.19 17.61 0.56
N ASP A 39 10.42 18.69 0.44
CA ASP A 39 9.39 19.03 1.44
C ASP A 39 8.27 17.97 1.47
N TYR A 40 7.87 17.46 0.29
CA TYR A 40 6.89 16.39 0.20
C TYR A 40 7.32 15.17 1.01
N VAL A 41 8.51 14.65 0.74
CA VAL A 41 9.04 13.46 1.43
C VAL A 41 9.18 13.64 2.93
N ASN A 42 9.53 14.86 3.39
CA ASN A 42 9.81 15.10 4.81
C ASN A 42 8.58 15.57 5.61
N CYS A 43 7.56 16.13 4.97
CA CYS A 43 6.45 16.78 5.67
C CYS A 43 5.06 16.26 5.27
N TYR A 44 4.89 15.70 4.07
CA TYR A 44 3.57 15.37 3.53
C TYR A 44 3.39 13.88 3.20
N MET A 45 4.49 13.17 2.93
CA MET A 45 4.43 11.73 2.62
C MET A 45 3.79 10.97 3.78
N GLY A 46 2.78 10.16 3.46
CA GLY A 46 2.00 9.41 4.44
C GLY A 46 0.77 10.17 4.99
N PHE A 47 0.58 11.45 4.64
CA PHE A 47 -0.68 12.15 4.90
C PHE A 47 -1.76 11.67 3.95
N ASP A 48 -2.99 11.62 4.43
CA ASP A 48 -4.14 11.56 3.54
C ASP A 48 -4.33 12.90 2.79
N ASP A 49 -5.16 12.88 1.76
CA ASP A 49 -5.41 14.08 0.93
C ASP A 49 -5.92 15.26 1.75
N ARG A 50 -6.72 15.01 2.78
CA ARG A 50 -7.25 16.03 3.67
C ARG A 50 -6.14 16.70 4.49
N GLU A 51 -5.31 15.89 5.13
CA GLU A 51 -4.20 16.37 5.95
C GLU A 51 -3.19 17.14 5.10
N ALA A 52 -2.85 16.62 3.91
CA ALA A 52 -1.91 17.26 2.99
C ALA A 52 -2.39 18.65 2.55
N PHE A 53 -3.67 18.81 2.17
CA PHE A 53 -4.20 20.12 1.81
C PHE A 53 -4.24 21.09 3.00
N LEU A 54 -4.71 20.64 4.16
CA LEU A 54 -4.76 21.46 5.36
C LEU A 54 -3.37 21.98 5.76
N GLU A 55 -2.36 21.12 5.74
CA GLU A 55 -1.00 21.50 6.08
C GLU A 55 -0.38 22.46 5.03
N ALA A 56 -0.63 22.23 3.73
CA ALA A 56 -0.14 23.11 2.67
C ALA A 56 -0.71 24.54 2.78
N PHE A 57 -1.99 24.68 3.13
CA PHE A 57 -2.62 25.99 3.36
C PHE A 57 -2.09 26.63 4.64
N LYS A 58 -2.04 25.88 5.74
CA LYS A 58 -1.54 26.33 7.04
C LYS A 58 -0.09 26.81 6.95
N ALA A 59 0.79 26.09 6.23
CA ALA A 59 2.19 26.46 6.02
C ALA A 59 2.38 27.83 5.34
N LYS A 60 1.34 28.35 4.67
CA LYS A 60 1.31 29.67 4.04
C LYS A 60 0.39 30.67 4.76
N GLY A 61 -0.07 30.34 5.98
CA GLY A 61 -0.95 31.19 6.77
C GLY A 61 -2.30 31.43 6.11
N LYS A 62 -2.80 30.50 5.30
CA LYS A 62 -4.10 30.58 4.64
C LYS A 62 -5.10 29.65 5.31
N ASP A 63 -6.33 30.11 5.45
CA ASP A 63 -7.44 29.27 5.90
C ASP A 63 -8.02 28.47 4.72
N LEU A 64 -8.59 27.32 5.03
CA LEU A 64 -9.25 26.45 4.07
C LEU A 64 -10.59 25.99 4.69
N SER A 65 -11.70 26.38 4.07
CA SER A 65 -13.03 25.95 4.51
C SER A 65 -13.29 24.48 4.19
N ALA A 66 -14.22 23.85 4.90
CA ALA A 66 -14.60 22.46 4.66
C ALA A 66 -15.12 22.22 3.23
N THR A 67 -15.84 23.21 2.65
CA THR A 67 -16.35 23.13 1.28
C THR A 67 -15.21 23.14 0.27
N GLU A 68 -14.30 24.12 0.36
CA GLU A 68 -13.14 24.23 -0.52
C GLU A 68 -12.24 23.01 -0.42
N LEU A 69 -12.03 22.47 0.79
CA LEU A 69 -11.28 21.24 1.00
C LEU A 69 -11.90 20.06 0.24
N GLY A 70 -13.21 19.88 0.33
CA GLY A 70 -13.93 18.83 -0.41
C GLY A 70 -13.76 18.98 -1.93
N GLU A 71 -13.81 20.20 -2.46
CA GLU A 71 -13.59 20.48 -3.89
C GLU A 71 -12.15 20.17 -4.32
N LEU A 72 -11.16 20.52 -3.49
CA LEU A 72 -9.74 20.22 -3.77
C LEU A 72 -9.47 18.73 -3.78
N ILE A 73 -10.02 17.96 -2.83
CA ILE A 73 -9.90 16.50 -2.77
C ILE A 73 -10.51 15.86 -4.02
N ALA A 74 -11.74 16.24 -4.39
CA ALA A 74 -12.39 15.72 -5.59
C ALA A 74 -11.60 16.04 -6.87
N ARG A 75 -11.05 17.26 -6.97
CA ARG A 75 -10.20 17.67 -8.09
C ARG A 75 -8.89 16.87 -8.12
N LYS A 76 -8.27 16.62 -6.96
CA LYS A 76 -7.04 15.82 -6.88
C LYS A 76 -7.29 14.39 -7.36
N ALA A 77 -8.41 13.78 -6.97
CA ALA A 77 -8.78 12.44 -7.40
C ALA A 77 -8.88 12.36 -8.94
N SER A 78 -9.59 13.33 -9.59
CA SER A 78 -9.66 13.38 -11.05
C SER A 78 -8.29 13.55 -11.73
N ILE A 79 -7.43 14.41 -11.18
CA ILE A 79 -6.07 14.62 -11.70
C ILE A 79 -5.21 13.38 -11.51
N PHE A 80 -5.35 12.69 -10.39
CA PHE A 80 -4.62 11.46 -10.10
C PHE A 80 -4.98 10.35 -11.10
N GLU A 81 -6.29 10.17 -11.39
CA GLU A 81 -6.73 9.24 -12.43
C GLU A 81 -6.14 9.58 -13.82
N GLU A 82 -6.07 10.87 -14.19
CA GLU A 82 -5.42 11.28 -15.44
C GLU A 82 -3.94 10.90 -15.47
N ILE A 83 -3.23 11.16 -14.35
CA ILE A 83 -1.80 10.83 -14.22
C ILE A 83 -1.57 9.32 -14.34
N ILE A 84 -2.43 8.49 -13.74
CA ILE A 84 -2.36 7.03 -13.84
C ILE A 84 -2.52 6.58 -15.30
N ARG A 85 -3.47 7.16 -16.05
CA ARG A 85 -3.69 6.82 -17.48
C ARG A 85 -2.49 7.11 -18.36
N ASP A 86 -1.67 8.10 -18.02
CA ASP A 86 -0.43 8.42 -18.74
C ASP A 86 0.67 7.35 -18.59
N GLY A 87 0.45 6.38 -17.70
CA GLY A 87 1.31 5.22 -17.48
C GLY A 87 1.96 5.20 -16.10
N ILE A 88 1.63 4.17 -15.35
CA ILE A 88 2.27 3.80 -14.10
C ILE A 88 3.10 2.54 -14.33
N LYS A 89 4.25 2.43 -13.66
CA LYS A 89 5.12 1.26 -13.77
C LYS A 89 5.05 0.44 -12.48
N PRO A 90 4.82 -0.87 -12.59
CA PRO A 90 4.88 -1.74 -11.42
C PRO A 90 6.33 -1.95 -11.00
N TYR A 91 6.55 -2.29 -9.74
CA TYR A 91 7.84 -2.77 -9.29
C TYR A 91 8.21 -4.10 -9.96
N PRO A 92 9.52 -4.33 -10.25
CA PRO A 92 9.97 -5.54 -10.94
C PRO A 92 9.57 -6.82 -10.20
N GLY A 93 8.91 -7.74 -10.91
CA GLY A 93 8.45 -9.03 -10.39
C GLY A 93 7.12 -9.00 -9.66
N ALA A 94 6.55 -7.82 -9.35
CA ALA A 94 5.30 -7.75 -8.58
C ALA A 94 4.12 -8.37 -9.33
N LEU A 95 3.90 -7.97 -10.59
CA LEU A 95 2.78 -8.49 -11.38
C LEU A 95 2.95 -9.97 -11.72
N GLU A 96 4.17 -10.38 -12.04
CA GLU A 96 4.52 -11.76 -12.34
C GLU A 96 4.23 -12.68 -11.14
N LEU A 97 4.67 -12.27 -9.95
CA LEU A 97 4.44 -13.01 -8.72
C LEU A 97 2.94 -13.08 -8.38
N ILE A 98 2.21 -11.97 -8.46
CA ILE A 98 0.76 -11.94 -8.20
C ILE A 98 0.03 -12.91 -9.15
N ARG A 99 0.35 -12.86 -10.45
CA ARG A 99 -0.26 -13.76 -11.45
C ARG A 99 0.10 -15.22 -11.23
N ASP A 100 1.35 -15.52 -10.85
CA ASP A 100 1.77 -16.91 -10.53
C ASP A 100 1.04 -17.46 -9.29
N LEU A 101 0.78 -16.63 -8.29
CA LEU A 101 0.13 -17.05 -7.06
C LEU A 101 -1.41 -17.11 -7.16
N SER A 102 -2.00 -16.30 -8.03
CA SER A 102 -3.47 -16.22 -8.20
C SER A 102 -4.06 -17.58 -8.57
N GLY A 103 -5.11 -17.98 -7.84
CA GLY A 103 -5.74 -19.31 -7.98
C GLY A 103 -4.96 -20.48 -7.36
N ARG A 104 -3.71 -20.27 -6.92
CA ARG A 104 -2.87 -21.29 -6.26
C ARG A 104 -2.88 -21.16 -4.74
N LEU A 105 -2.99 -19.94 -4.25
CA LEU A 105 -3.13 -19.58 -2.83
C LEU A 105 -4.13 -18.43 -2.69
N PRO A 106 -4.82 -18.32 -1.56
CA PRO A 106 -5.52 -17.10 -1.17
C PRO A 106 -4.59 -15.89 -1.21
N LEU A 107 -4.99 -14.85 -1.96
CA LEU A 107 -4.27 -13.60 -2.05
C LEU A 107 -5.08 -12.46 -1.44
N ALA A 108 -4.42 -11.62 -0.67
CA ALA A 108 -5.01 -10.41 -0.13
C ALA A 108 -4.15 -9.18 -0.42
N LEU A 109 -4.82 -8.03 -0.53
CA LEU A 109 -4.20 -6.72 -0.53
C LEU A 109 -4.52 -6.01 0.80
N CYS A 110 -3.52 -5.35 1.39
CA CYS A 110 -3.63 -4.64 2.66
C CYS A 110 -2.94 -3.28 2.53
N SER A 111 -3.68 -2.24 2.18
CA SER A 111 -3.14 -0.91 1.89
C SER A 111 -3.67 0.17 2.83
N GLY A 112 -2.83 1.18 3.08
CA GLY A 112 -3.21 2.45 3.70
C GLY A 112 -3.78 3.48 2.72
N ALA A 113 -3.86 3.15 1.42
CA ALA A 113 -4.48 4.01 0.42
C ALA A 113 -6.00 3.78 0.33
N LEU A 114 -6.70 4.70 -0.34
CA LEU A 114 -8.13 4.61 -0.60
C LEU A 114 -8.41 3.65 -1.77
N SER A 115 -9.56 3.01 -1.76
CA SER A 115 -10.00 2.16 -2.89
C SER A 115 -10.08 2.94 -4.21
N SER A 116 -10.41 4.23 -4.15
CA SER A 116 -10.42 5.12 -5.32
C SER A 116 -9.04 5.27 -5.99
N ASP A 117 -7.96 5.15 -5.23
CA ASP A 117 -6.59 5.25 -5.74
C ASP A 117 -6.07 3.88 -6.22
N ILE A 118 -6.47 2.80 -5.55
CA ILE A 118 -6.01 1.43 -5.81
C ILE A 118 -6.70 0.81 -7.02
N ASP A 119 -8.03 0.87 -7.09
CA ASP A 119 -8.83 0.17 -8.08
C ASP A 119 -8.47 0.50 -9.53
N PRO A 120 -8.24 1.78 -9.92
CA PRO A 120 -7.84 2.12 -11.28
C PRO A 120 -6.51 1.47 -11.68
N ILE A 121 -5.56 1.37 -10.74
CA ILE A 121 -4.24 0.80 -10.95
C ILE A 121 -4.33 -0.73 -11.09
N LEU A 122 -5.07 -1.39 -10.20
CA LEU A 122 -5.29 -2.84 -10.30
C LEU A 122 -6.00 -3.24 -11.60
N LYS A 123 -6.97 -2.42 -12.06
CA LYS A 123 -7.65 -2.61 -13.35
C LYS A 123 -6.69 -2.43 -14.53
N GLN A 124 -5.86 -1.39 -14.51
CA GLN A 124 -4.89 -1.12 -15.57
C GLN A 124 -3.85 -2.25 -15.71
N PHE A 125 -3.45 -2.87 -14.59
CA PHE A 125 -2.54 -4.01 -14.59
C PHE A 125 -3.23 -5.37 -14.82
N GLU A 126 -4.56 -5.38 -14.93
CA GLU A 126 -5.37 -6.60 -15.09
C GLU A 126 -5.18 -7.60 -13.94
N ILE A 127 -4.96 -7.10 -12.71
CA ILE A 127 -4.78 -7.92 -11.50
C ILE A 127 -5.85 -7.70 -10.43
N ILE A 128 -6.90 -6.93 -10.71
CA ILE A 128 -7.96 -6.65 -9.74
C ILE A 128 -8.64 -7.95 -9.25
N ASN A 129 -8.81 -8.92 -10.14
CA ASN A 129 -9.42 -10.21 -9.84
C ASN A 129 -8.41 -11.25 -9.29
N ALA A 130 -7.14 -10.88 -9.12
CA ALA A 130 -6.14 -11.76 -8.54
C ALA A 130 -6.24 -11.82 -7.00
N PHE A 131 -6.83 -10.81 -6.38
CA PHE A 131 -6.99 -10.72 -4.93
C PHE A 131 -8.36 -11.20 -4.50
N ASP A 132 -8.41 -12.19 -3.60
CA ASP A 132 -9.64 -12.70 -2.97
C ASP A 132 -10.19 -11.73 -1.92
N VAL A 133 -9.30 -10.95 -1.32
CA VAL A 133 -9.60 -9.96 -0.25
C VAL A 133 -8.79 -8.68 -0.49
N VAL A 134 -9.46 -7.54 -0.37
CA VAL A 134 -8.83 -6.22 -0.33
C VAL A 134 -9.25 -5.53 0.96
N VAL A 135 -8.29 -4.91 1.66
CA VAL A 135 -8.52 -4.03 2.81
C VAL A 135 -7.80 -2.71 2.54
N THR A 136 -8.55 -1.62 2.61
CA THR A 136 -8.12 -0.25 2.31
C THR A 136 -8.28 0.66 3.52
N ALA A 137 -7.81 1.90 3.42
CA ALA A 137 -7.87 2.88 4.51
C ALA A 137 -9.29 3.11 5.05
N GLU A 138 -10.32 3.06 4.19
CA GLU A 138 -11.71 3.30 4.60
C GLU A 138 -12.26 2.22 5.54
N GLU A 139 -11.60 1.08 5.60
CA GLU A 139 -12.09 -0.06 6.37
C GLU A 139 -11.53 -0.14 7.78
N VAL A 140 -10.57 0.70 8.14
CA VAL A 140 -9.87 0.68 9.42
C VAL A 140 -9.97 2.01 10.14
N ALA A 141 -9.98 1.97 11.47
CA ALA A 141 -9.98 3.17 12.29
C ALA A 141 -8.56 3.72 12.52
N ALA A 142 -7.55 2.85 12.48
CA ALA A 142 -6.15 3.20 12.70
C ALA A 142 -5.26 2.70 11.56
N SER A 143 -4.37 3.58 11.10
CA SER A 143 -3.38 3.26 10.06
C SER A 143 -2.20 2.46 10.63
N LYS A 144 -1.43 1.78 9.77
CA LYS A 144 -0.15 1.17 10.13
C LYS A 144 0.73 2.20 10.89
N PRO A 145 1.36 1.86 12.01
CA PRO A 145 1.70 0.51 12.49
C PRO A 145 0.63 -0.21 13.33
N ASP A 146 -0.58 0.32 13.48
CA ASP A 146 -1.66 -0.42 14.14
C ASP A 146 -1.94 -1.74 13.38
N PRO A 147 -2.16 -2.87 14.08
CA PRO A 147 -2.41 -4.17 13.44
C PRO A 147 -3.79 -4.31 12.80
N GLU A 148 -4.71 -3.36 12.98
CA GLU A 148 -6.11 -3.51 12.60
C GLU A 148 -6.30 -3.96 11.15
N SER A 149 -5.56 -3.37 10.20
CA SER A 149 -5.66 -3.71 8.78
C SER A 149 -5.33 -5.17 8.51
N TYR A 150 -4.24 -5.69 9.06
CA TYR A 150 -3.81 -7.08 8.88
C TYR A 150 -4.72 -8.07 9.62
N VAL A 151 -5.19 -7.73 10.83
CA VAL A 151 -6.20 -8.52 11.55
C VAL A 151 -7.48 -8.63 10.73
N ARG A 152 -7.91 -7.54 10.11
CA ARG A 152 -9.09 -7.50 9.24
C ARG A 152 -8.91 -8.35 7.99
N VAL A 153 -7.72 -8.32 7.37
CA VAL A 153 -7.39 -9.20 6.23
C VAL A 153 -7.58 -10.66 6.59
N VAL A 154 -6.98 -11.12 7.70
CA VAL A 154 -7.10 -12.52 8.12
C VAL A 154 -8.55 -12.91 8.41
N ARG A 155 -9.33 -12.01 9.03
CA ARG A 155 -10.76 -12.22 9.26
C ARG A 155 -11.53 -12.36 7.96
N LYS A 156 -11.28 -11.48 6.97
CA LYS A 156 -11.94 -11.56 5.65
C LYS A 156 -11.54 -12.83 4.89
N LEU A 157 -10.26 -13.21 4.92
CA LEU A 157 -9.79 -14.46 4.31
C LEU A 157 -10.51 -15.68 4.87
N ASN A 158 -10.72 -15.74 6.19
CA ASN A 158 -11.48 -16.82 6.82
C ASN A 158 -12.99 -16.78 6.49
N ALA A 159 -13.54 -15.61 6.20
CA ALA A 159 -14.92 -15.49 5.72
C ALA A 159 -15.07 -16.00 4.27
N VAL A 160 -14.09 -15.74 3.41
CA VAL A 160 -14.07 -16.22 2.01
C VAL A 160 -13.72 -17.73 1.94
N PHE A 161 -12.81 -18.19 2.81
CA PHE A 161 -12.30 -19.57 2.82
C PHE A 161 -12.51 -20.25 4.18
N PRO A 162 -13.77 -20.47 4.63
CA PRO A 162 -14.07 -20.97 5.97
C PRO A 162 -13.45 -22.32 6.28
N ASP A 163 -13.31 -23.19 5.27
CA ASP A 163 -12.75 -24.53 5.43
C ASP A 163 -11.21 -24.54 5.60
N LYS A 164 -10.53 -23.44 5.25
CA LYS A 164 -9.06 -23.38 5.34
C LYS A 164 -8.55 -23.07 6.74
N LEU A 165 -9.37 -22.44 7.61
CA LEU A 165 -8.99 -22.05 8.98
C LEU A 165 -7.61 -21.38 9.00
N ILE A 166 -7.49 -20.23 8.28
CA ILE A 166 -6.21 -19.54 8.10
C ILE A 166 -5.82 -18.82 9.39
N MET A 167 -4.69 -19.19 9.97
CA MET A 167 -4.12 -18.52 11.14
C MET A 167 -3.13 -17.43 10.70
N PRO A 168 -2.94 -16.33 11.46
CA PRO A 168 -1.98 -15.28 11.12
C PRO A 168 -0.59 -15.82 10.77
N ARG A 169 -0.03 -16.73 11.57
CA ARG A 169 1.29 -17.37 11.32
C ARG A 169 1.35 -18.24 10.07
N GLU A 170 0.24 -18.54 9.44
CA GLU A 170 0.15 -19.29 8.17
C GLU A 170 -0.01 -18.36 6.96
N CYS A 171 -0.05 -17.03 7.20
CA CYS A 171 0.06 -16.00 6.18
C CYS A 171 1.51 -15.55 6.05
N LEU A 172 1.83 -14.90 4.94
CA LEU A 172 3.07 -14.16 4.73
C LEU A 172 2.69 -12.78 4.20
N ALA A 173 3.06 -11.71 4.91
CA ALA A 173 2.93 -10.35 4.41
C ALA A 173 4.15 -9.98 3.57
N ILE A 174 3.95 -9.20 2.51
CA ILE A 174 5.01 -8.59 1.69
C ILE A 174 4.91 -7.09 1.89
N GLU A 175 5.97 -6.49 2.43
CA GLU A 175 6.02 -5.11 2.90
C GLU A 175 7.34 -4.43 2.56
N ASP A 176 7.38 -3.09 2.58
CA ASP A 176 8.59 -2.31 2.31
C ASP A 176 8.83 -1.19 3.36
N THR A 177 7.94 -1.04 4.34
CA THR A 177 8.02 0.00 5.36
C THR A 177 8.17 -0.55 6.78
N PRO A 178 8.90 0.16 7.68
CA PRO A 178 8.95 -0.20 9.10
C PRO A 178 7.57 -0.23 9.77
N ALA A 179 6.67 0.68 9.39
CA ALA A 179 5.32 0.75 9.94
C ALA A 179 4.47 -0.45 9.53
N GLY A 180 4.53 -0.83 8.25
CA GLY A 180 3.82 -2.00 7.75
C GLY A 180 4.33 -3.30 8.34
N ILE A 181 5.67 -3.44 8.47
CA ILE A 181 6.29 -4.60 9.13
C ILE A 181 5.80 -4.71 10.58
N ALA A 182 5.82 -3.61 11.35
CA ALA A 182 5.35 -3.61 12.73
C ALA A 182 3.87 -3.97 12.85
N SER A 183 3.03 -3.46 11.94
CA SER A 183 1.60 -3.77 11.86
C SER A 183 1.36 -5.27 11.64
N ALA A 184 1.98 -5.86 10.60
CA ALA A 184 1.85 -7.27 10.29
C ALA A 184 2.35 -8.18 11.43
N GLN A 185 3.51 -7.84 12.02
CA GLN A 185 4.08 -8.59 13.14
C GLN A 185 3.18 -8.56 14.39
N THR A 186 2.62 -7.38 14.71
CA THR A 186 1.69 -7.24 15.84
C THR A 186 0.42 -8.04 15.62
N ALA A 187 -0.01 -8.21 14.35
CA ALA A 187 -1.09 -9.12 13.96
C ALA A 187 -0.67 -10.62 13.97
N GLY A 188 0.59 -10.95 14.28
CA GLY A 188 1.11 -12.32 14.32
C GLY A 188 1.44 -12.90 12.94
N ILE A 189 1.67 -12.05 11.94
CA ILE A 189 1.96 -12.44 10.56
C ILE A 189 3.46 -12.26 10.28
N PRO A 190 4.20 -13.31 9.84
CA PRO A 190 5.56 -13.17 9.36
C PRO A 190 5.64 -12.29 8.11
N VAL A 191 6.75 -11.55 7.97
CA VAL A 191 6.92 -10.53 6.91
C VAL A 191 8.13 -10.84 6.05
N LEU A 192 7.93 -10.88 4.72
CA LEU A 192 8.96 -10.72 3.71
C LEU A 192 9.08 -9.23 3.37
N ALA A 193 10.21 -8.61 3.65
CA ALA A 193 10.41 -7.19 3.32
C ALA A 193 11.16 -7.01 2.00
N VAL A 194 10.81 -5.94 1.26
CA VAL A 194 11.47 -5.52 0.02
C VAL A 194 12.09 -4.15 0.21
N THR A 195 13.32 -3.92 -0.27
CA THR A 195 14.05 -2.65 -0.07
C THR A 195 13.64 -1.57 -1.10
N ASN A 196 12.35 -1.46 -1.40
CA ASN A 196 11.88 -0.46 -2.38
C ASN A 196 11.86 0.96 -1.79
N SER A 197 11.32 1.13 -0.58
CA SER A 197 11.20 2.45 0.07
C SER A 197 12.25 2.69 1.16
N TYR A 198 12.74 1.64 1.81
CA TYR A 198 13.70 1.74 2.90
C TYR A 198 14.88 0.78 2.72
N PRO A 199 16.10 1.19 3.17
CA PRO A 199 17.25 0.30 3.16
C PRO A 199 17.09 -0.82 4.20
N THR A 200 17.82 -1.93 4.01
CA THR A 200 17.75 -3.15 4.83
C THR A 200 17.80 -2.89 6.33
N GLU A 201 18.63 -1.94 6.76
CA GLU A 201 18.85 -1.58 8.18
C GLU A 201 17.59 -1.03 8.85
N LYS A 202 16.66 -0.51 8.08
CA LYS A 202 15.36 0.03 8.54
C LYS A 202 14.25 -1.03 8.58
N LEU A 203 14.44 -2.17 7.90
CA LEU A 203 13.44 -3.22 7.74
C LEU A 203 13.62 -4.35 8.77
N GLY A 204 14.17 -4.02 9.93
CA GLY A 204 14.31 -4.96 11.04
C GLY A 204 12.95 -5.51 11.50
N GLY A 205 12.96 -6.81 11.84
CA GLY A 205 11.74 -7.51 12.22
C GLY A 205 11.16 -8.39 11.12
N ALA A 206 11.43 -8.13 9.84
CA ALA A 206 11.07 -9.05 8.76
C ALA A 206 11.83 -10.38 8.90
N VAL A 207 11.16 -11.51 8.60
CA VAL A 207 11.81 -12.84 8.62
C VAL A 207 12.82 -12.97 7.48
N ARG A 208 12.65 -12.18 6.43
CA ARG A 208 13.61 -12.03 5.32
C ARG A 208 13.47 -10.67 4.67
N VAL A 209 14.60 -10.10 4.25
CA VAL A 209 14.67 -8.88 3.44
C VAL A 209 15.28 -9.24 2.08
N ILE A 210 14.69 -8.72 1.01
CA ILE A 210 15.11 -8.90 -0.39
C ILE A 210 15.14 -7.56 -1.11
N ASN A 211 15.81 -7.50 -2.25
CA ASN A 211 15.91 -6.28 -3.06
C ASN A 211 14.81 -6.17 -4.13
N SER A 212 14.21 -7.29 -4.54
CA SER A 212 13.19 -7.30 -5.59
C SER A 212 12.34 -8.57 -5.51
N LEU A 213 11.08 -8.47 -5.94
CA LEU A 213 10.20 -9.63 -6.11
C LEU A 213 10.50 -10.44 -7.38
N GLY A 214 11.34 -9.94 -8.28
CA GLY A 214 11.62 -10.58 -9.58
C GLY A 214 12.25 -11.98 -9.49
N GLU A 215 12.85 -12.33 -8.34
CA GLU A 215 13.48 -13.65 -8.14
C GLU A 215 12.67 -14.55 -7.19
N ILE A 216 11.48 -14.10 -6.76
CA ILE A 216 10.67 -14.81 -5.77
C ILE A 216 9.64 -15.70 -6.46
N THR A 217 9.59 -16.96 -6.01
CA THR A 217 8.63 -17.98 -6.44
C THR A 217 7.75 -18.42 -5.28
N LEU A 218 6.65 -19.12 -5.57
CA LEU A 218 5.83 -19.76 -4.54
C LEU A 218 6.64 -20.67 -3.61
N GLU A 219 7.62 -21.39 -4.16
CA GLU A 219 8.47 -22.29 -3.35
C GLU A 219 9.34 -21.50 -2.38
N ASN A 220 9.91 -20.35 -2.82
CA ASN A 220 10.66 -19.46 -1.93
C ASN A 220 9.76 -18.91 -0.81
N LEU A 221 8.52 -18.50 -1.11
CA LEU A 221 7.58 -18.02 -0.10
C LEU A 221 7.24 -19.10 0.94
N ARG A 222 7.07 -20.35 0.51
CA ARG A 222 6.84 -21.50 1.42
C ARG A 222 8.03 -21.74 2.35
N GLN A 223 9.25 -21.67 1.82
CA GLN A 223 10.48 -21.83 2.61
C GLN A 223 10.64 -20.71 3.63
N ILE A 224 10.40 -19.46 3.22
CA ILE A 224 10.44 -18.28 4.11
C ILE A 224 9.42 -18.43 5.24
N SER A 225 8.18 -18.80 4.92
CA SER A 225 7.11 -19.01 5.91
C SER A 225 7.36 -20.17 6.86
N SER A 226 8.14 -21.20 6.48
CA SER A 226 8.44 -22.34 7.33
C SER A 226 9.61 -22.12 8.28
N GLY A 227 10.44 -21.12 8.04
CA GLY A 227 11.57 -20.73 8.90
C GLY A 227 11.24 -19.59 9.88
N ALA A 228 9.98 -19.14 9.91
CA ALA A 228 9.48 -18.04 10.74
C ALA A 228 8.91 -18.51 12.09
#